data_a19ed87a42e89c8a9836dfd8f7963057
#
_entry.id   a19ed87a42e89c8a9836dfd8f7963057
#
_cell.length_a   1.000
_cell.length_b   1.000
_cell.length_c   1.000
_cell.angle_alpha   90.00
_cell.angle_beta   90.00
_cell.angle_gamma   90.00
#
_symmetry.space_group_name_H-M   'P 1'
#
loop_
_entity.id
_entity.type
_entity.pdbx_description
1 polymer ?
#
loop_
_entity_poly.entity_id
_entity_poly.type
_entity_poly.pdbx_seq_one_letter_code
_entity_poly.pdbx_strand_id
1 'polypeptide(L)'
;NYCYFIMEFVQKGNIYSLISQDKTKRLSNHLIANLMKDVISAVYFLHKMNPPIIHRDIKPENVLLAEGNVAKLTDFGWSNYMQDDEKRTTVCGTPIYLAPEIIDETGHDEKVDVWCIGILLFELSTGNIPFLGNNIETLKSNIRNMNISWPRDINPEIKNLISKILKYDPKARISIPEILNHSFFTTYIDNPTQYLITPDEQTQYKPFVVSTDNPKDPPVIINKMVKE
;
A
#
# COMPACT_ATOMS: atom_id res chain seq x y z
N ASN A 1 28.06 15.52 1.40
CA ASN A 1 26.80 16.09 1.88
C ASN A 1 25.89 14.93 2.25
N TYR A 2 25.31 14.95 3.45
CA TYR A 2 24.35 13.95 3.94
C TYR A 2 22.99 14.63 4.07
N CYS A 3 21.91 13.89 3.77
CA CYS A 3 20.53 14.28 4.03
C CYS A 3 20.01 13.41 5.18
N TYR A 4 19.42 14.01 6.19
CA TYR A 4 18.86 13.32 7.35
C TYR A 4 17.34 13.46 7.33
N PHE A 5 16.64 12.33 7.47
CA PHE A 5 15.19 12.29 7.63
C PHE A 5 14.89 11.92 9.08
N ILE A 6 14.17 12.79 9.80
CA ILE A 6 13.69 12.50 11.14
C ILE A 6 12.23 12.12 11.02
N MET A 7 11.90 10.89 11.43
CA MET A 7 10.56 10.32 11.35
C MET A 7 10.12 9.78 12.71
N GLU A 8 8.82 9.55 12.87
CA GLU A 8 8.28 8.84 14.02
C GLU A 8 8.93 7.47 14.15
N PHE A 9 9.35 7.11 15.36
CA PHE A 9 9.85 5.76 15.64
C PHE A 9 8.68 4.81 15.93
N VAL A 10 8.54 3.77 15.13
CA VAL A 10 7.50 2.74 15.27
C VAL A 10 8.11 1.46 15.85
N GLN A 11 7.69 1.08 17.07
CA GLN A 11 8.44 0.14 17.93
C GLN A 11 8.30 -1.33 17.55
N LYS A 12 7.19 -1.76 16.93
CA LYS A 12 6.88 -3.19 16.70
C LYS A 12 7.39 -3.74 15.36
N GLY A 13 8.24 -2.97 14.65
CA GLY A 13 8.75 -3.38 13.34
C GLY A 13 7.69 -3.29 12.24
N ASN A 14 7.78 -4.17 11.24
CA ASN A 14 6.88 -4.19 10.09
C ASN A 14 5.98 -5.44 10.07
N ILE A 15 4.96 -5.42 9.22
CA ILE A 15 4.03 -6.55 9.08
C ILE A 15 4.73 -7.80 8.54
N TYR A 16 5.79 -7.65 7.73
CA TYR A 16 6.58 -8.79 7.27
C TYR A 16 7.13 -9.62 8.44
N SER A 17 7.65 -8.95 9.48
CA SER A 17 8.12 -9.63 10.69
C SER A 17 7.01 -10.39 11.41
N LEU A 18 5.77 -9.88 11.36
CA LEU A 18 4.62 -10.54 11.98
C LEU A 18 4.22 -11.83 11.25
N ILE A 19 4.28 -11.86 9.91
CA ILE A 19 3.90 -13.03 9.11
C ILE A 19 5.05 -14.03 8.92
N SER A 20 6.32 -13.59 9.02
CA SER A 20 7.49 -14.43 8.81
C SER A 20 7.90 -15.23 10.04
N GLN A 21 7.58 -14.76 11.25
CA GLN A 21 7.98 -15.40 12.51
C GLN A 21 7.31 -16.75 12.73
N ASP A 22 6.10 -16.94 12.23
CA ASP A 22 5.39 -18.22 12.36
C ASP A 22 4.50 -18.47 11.13
N LYS A 23 5.06 -19.15 10.14
CA LYS A 23 4.35 -19.53 8.90
C LYS A 23 3.12 -20.43 9.15
N THR A 24 2.95 -20.96 10.35
CA THR A 24 1.81 -21.81 10.74
C THR A 24 0.67 -20.98 11.34
N LYS A 25 0.96 -19.79 11.85
CA LYS A 25 -0.03 -18.88 12.43
C LYS A 25 -0.59 -17.95 11.37
N ARG A 26 -1.78 -18.27 10.91
CA ARG A 26 -2.58 -17.33 10.12
C ARG A 26 -3.08 -16.20 11.02
N LEU A 27 -3.00 -14.98 10.52
CA LEU A 27 -3.62 -13.84 11.18
C LEU A 27 -5.13 -14.02 11.24
N SER A 28 -5.76 -13.61 12.34
CA SER A 28 -7.22 -13.60 12.41
C SER A 28 -7.80 -12.60 11.39
N ASN A 29 -8.99 -12.92 10.85
CA ASN A 29 -9.66 -12.02 9.92
C ASN A 29 -9.93 -10.64 10.52
N HIS A 30 -10.20 -10.56 11.81
CA HIS A 30 -10.36 -9.30 12.53
C HIS A 30 -9.05 -8.47 12.53
N LEU A 31 -7.90 -9.11 12.77
CA LEU A 31 -6.62 -8.41 12.71
C LEU A 31 -6.29 -7.96 11.28
N ILE A 32 -6.51 -8.83 10.29
CA ILE A 32 -6.33 -8.50 8.87
C ILE A 32 -7.20 -7.29 8.49
N ALA A 33 -8.48 -7.30 8.86
CA ALA A 33 -9.39 -6.20 8.56
C ALA A 33 -8.89 -4.87 9.16
N ASN A 34 -8.42 -4.86 10.42
CA ASN A 34 -7.90 -3.66 11.05
C ASN A 34 -6.62 -3.15 10.40
N LEU A 35 -5.65 -4.02 10.16
CA LEU A 35 -4.39 -3.64 9.51
C LEU A 35 -4.64 -3.09 8.09
N MET A 36 -5.46 -3.79 7.32
CA MET A 36 -5.77 -3.38 5.95
C MET A 36 -6.60 -2.09 5.91
N LYS A 37 -7.52 -1.88 6.85
CA LYS A 37 -8.24 -0.60 6.98
C LYS A 37 -7.27 0.57 7.10
N ASP A 38 -6.25 0.46 7.94
CA ASP A 38 -5.28 1.54 8.14
C ASP A 38 -4.45 1.79 6.86
N VAL A 39 -3.97 0.73 6.22
CA VAL A 39 -3.22 0.82 4.95
C VAL A 39 -4.09 1.45 3.85
N ILE A 40 -5.33 0.98 3.69
CA ILE A 40 -6.26 1.47 2.67
C ILE A 40 -6.60 2.94 2.91
N SER A 41 -6.79 3.34 4.16
CA SER A 41 -7.07 4.73 4.53
C SER A 41 -5.87 5.64 4.24
N ALA A 42 -4.65 5.18 4.51
CA ALA A 42 -3.43 5.92 4.18
C ALA A 42 -3.28 6.12 2.66
N VAL A 43 -3.51 5.06 1.87
CA VAL A 43 -3.47 5.13 0.40
C VAL A 43 -4.56 6.08 -0.13
N TYR A 44 -5.78 6.00 0.41
CA TYR A 44 -6.83 6.93 0.03
C TYR A 44 -6.44 8.39 0.28
N PHE A 45 -5.85 8.68 1.44
CA PHE A 45 -5.35 10.02 1.77
C PHE A 45 -4.31 10.51 0.75
N LEU A 46 -3.33 9.67 0.39
CA LEU A 46 -2.31 10.00 -0.61
C LEU A 46 -2.93 10.30 -1.99
N HIS A 47 -3.90 9.48 -2.43
CA HIS A 47 -4.59 9.67 -3.71
C HIS A 47 -5.48 10.91 -3.74
N LYS A 48 -5.87 11.46 -2.57
CA LYS A 48 -6.65 12.69 -2.42
C LYS A 48 -5.80 13.93 -2.18
N MET A 49 -4.48 13.80 -2.11
CA MET A 49 -3.56 14.95 -2.09
C MET A 49 -3.68 15.74 -3.40
N ASN A 50 -3.27 17.00 -3.38
CA ASN A 50 -3.19 17.84 -4.58
C ASN A 50 -1.74 18.37 -4.72
N PRO A 51 -0.97 17.87 -5.72
CA PRO A 51 -1.30 16.79 -6.65
C PRO A 51 -1.37 15.42 -5.96
N PRO A 52 -2.12 14.44 -6.52
CA PRO A 52 -2.21 13.10 -5.99
C PRO A 52 -0.85 12.40 -5.92
N ILE A 53 -0.64 11.62 -4.85
CA ILE A 53 0.59 10.85 -4.65
C ILE A 53 0.28 9.37 -4.83
N ILE A 54 1.04 8.70 -5.68
CA ILE A 54 1.02 7.24 -5.85
C ILE A 54 2.18 6.65 -5.08
N HIS A 55 1.94 5.66 -4.22
CA HIS A 55 2.97 5.04 -3.36
C HIS A 55 3.88 4.08 -4.12
N ARG A 56 3.32 3.17 -4.92
CA ARG A 56 3.97 2.20 -5.82
C ARG A 56 4.80 1.08 -5.18
N ASP A 57 4.96 1.06 -3.86
CA ASP A 57 5.72 0.02 -3.15
C ASP A 57 5.01 -0.43 -1.85
N ILE A 58 3.69 -0.68 -1.96
CA ILE A 58 2.89 -1.22 -0.86
C ILE A 58 3.16 -2.70 -0.75
N LYS A 59 3.81 -3.12 0.37
CA LYS A 59 4.17 -4.50 0.69
C LYS A 59 4.36 -4.64 2.20
N PRO A 60 4.41 -5.88 2.76
CA PRO A 60 4.53 -6.09 4.21
C PRO A 60 5.72 -5.40 4.86
N GLU A 61 6.84 -5.26 4.15
CA GLU A 61 8.06 -4.60 4.65
C GLU A 61 7.85 -3.10 4.88
N ASN A 62 6.99 -2.47 4.07
CA ASN A 62 6.73 -1.04 4.09
C ASN A 62 5.47 -0.66 4.90
N VAL A 63 4.92 -1.61 5.66
CA VAL A 63 3.83 -1.37 6.60
C VAL A 63 4.33 -1.62 8.02
N LEU A 64 4.57 -0.54 8.76
CA LEU A 64 5.04 -0.59 10.13
C LEU A 64 3.87 -0.85 11.09
N LEU A 65 4.18 -1.48 12.22
CA LEU A 65 3.21 -1.84 13.23
C LEU A 65 3.46 -1.04 14.52
N ALA A 66 2.53 -0.15 14.85
CA ALA A 66 2.52 0.61 16.09
C ALA A 66 1.78 -0.12 17.22
N GLU A 67 1.78 0.45 18.43
CA GLU A 67 0.98 -0.08 19.53
C GLU A 67 -0.51 -0.10 19.19
N GLY A 68 -1.25 -1.03 19.80
CA GLY A 68 -2.67 -1.23 19.48
C GLY A 68 -2.92 -1.88 18.11
N ASN A 69 -1.88 -2.43 17.46
CA ASN A 69 -1.93 -3.00 16.10
C ASN A 69 -2.37 -1.99 15.03
N VAL A 70 -1.96 -0.74 15.17
CA VAL A 70 -2.16 0.31 14.15
C VAL A 70 -1.11 0.16 13.07
N ALA A 71 -1.54 0.03 11.80
CA ALA A 71 -0.63 -0.04 10.66
C ALA A 71 -0.28 1.36 10.15
N LYS A 72 1.02 1.58 9.85
CA LYS A 72 1.53 2.84 9.30
C LYS A 72 2.30 2.57 8.03
N LEU A 73 1.87 3.19 6.93
CA LEU A 73 2.56 3.09 5.65
C LEU A 73 3.83 3.95 5.67
N THR A 74 4.93 3.41 5.17
CA THR A 74 6.25 4.05 5.13
C THR A 74 6.96 3.78 3.81
N ASP A 75 8.13 4.38 3.63
CA ASP A 75 8.99 4.25 2.45
C ASP A 75 8.37 4.80 1.17
N PHE A 76 8.45 6.13 1.06
CA PHE A 76 8.01 6.89 -0.12
C PHE A 76 9.12 7.02 -1.19
N GLY A 77 10.17 6.19 -1.14
CA GLY A 77 11.30 6.27 -2.06
C GLY A 77 10.94 6.08 -3.53
N TRP A 78 9.86 5.35 -3.81
CA TRP A 78 9.30 5.15 -5.16
C TRP A 78 8.06 5.99 -5.44
N SER A 79 7.57 6.76 -4.44
CA SER A 79 6.38 7.58 -4.59
C SER A 79 6.61 8.72 -5.57
N ASN A 80 5.55 9.10 -6.27
CA ASN A 80 5.62 10.21 -7.20
C ASN A 80 4.27 10.94 -7.29
N TYR A 81 4.32 12.25 -7.61
CA TYR A 81 3.14 13.05 -7.89
C TYR A 81 2.57 12.71 -9.26
N MET A 82 1.25 12.68 -9.39
CA MET A 82 0.58 12.73 -10.69
C MET A 82 0.67 14.17 -11.20
N GLN A 83 1.56 14.42 -12.16
CA GLN A 83 1.50 15.63 -13.00
C GLN A 83 0.71 15.30 -14.25
N ASP A 84 -0.07 16.29 -14.73
CA ASP A 84 -1.00 16.14 -15.84
C ASP A 84 -0.42 15.38 -17.05
N ASP A 85 -1.24 14.46 -17.58
CA ASP A 85 -1.18 13.77 -18.89
C ASP A 85 0.03 12.90 -19.27
N GLU A 86 1.05 12.72 -18.45
CA GLU A 86 2.13 11.77 -18.78
C GLU A 86 1.91 10.40 -18.14
N LYS A 87 1.51 9.42 -18.96
CA LYS A 87 1.56 8.00 -18.60
C LYS A 87 3.01 7.61 -18.32
N ARG A 88 3.27 7.11 -17.12
CA ARG A 88 4.62 6.78 -16.65
C ARG A 88 5.00 5.39 -17.04
N THR A 89 6.26 5.23 -17.47
CA THR A 89 6.83 3.96 -17.93
C THR A 89 7.91 3.42 -16.99
N THR A 90 8.18 4.07 -15.85
CA THR A 90 9.24 3.63 -14.93
C THR A 90 8.86 2.33 -14.25
N VAL A 91 9.54 1.24 -14.56
CA VAL A 91 9.41 -0.05 -13.88
C VAL A 91 10.13 0.04 -12.52
N CYS A 92 9.38 -0.02 -11.44
CA CYS A 92 9.88 -0.02 -10.08
C CYS A 92 9.00 -0.91 -9.18
N GLY A 93 9.56 -1.36 -8.07
CA GLY A 93 8.87 -2.19 -7.08
C GLY A 93 9.40 -3.63 -7.02
N THR A 94 8.90 -4.39 -6.05
CA THR A 94 9.21 -5.81 -5.88
C THR A 94 8.47 -6.62 -6.95
N PRO A 95 9.13 -7.49 -7.73
CA PRO A 95 8.51 -8.14 -8.90
C PRO A 95 7.18 -8.84 -8.64
N ILE A 96 7.00 -9.43 -7.47
CA ILE A 96 5.77 -10.15 -7.08
C ILE A 96 4.58 -9.24 -6.79
N TYR A 97 4.81 -7.93 -6.63
CA TYR A 97 3.80 -6.90 -6.39
C TYR A 97 3.48 -6.05 -7.61
N LEU A 98 4.20 -6.26 -8.75
CA LEU A 98 4.00 -5.47 -9.95
C LEU A 98 2.61 -5.66 -10.56
N ALA A 99 1.93 -4.55 -10.79
CA ALA A 99 0.66 -4.55 -11.52
C ALA A 99 0.86 -4.86 -13.02
N PRO A 100 -0.16 -5.44 -13.70
CA PRO A 100 -0.07 -5.76 -15.13
C PRO A 100 0.38 -4.59 -16.00
N GLU A 101 -0.17 -3.39 -15.77
CA GLU A 101 0.16 -2.17 -16.51
C GLU A 101 1.62 -1.72 -16.35
N ILE A 102 2.25 -2.02 -15.19
CA ILE A 102 3.69 -1.81 -14.99
C ILE A 102 4.50 -2.82 -15.80
N ILE A 103 4.08 -4.10 -15.78
CA ILE A 103 4.73 -5.18 -16.52
C ILE A 103 4.66 -4.95 -18.04
N ASP A 104 3.55 -4.40 -18.52
CA ASP A 104 3.27 -4.17 -19.93
C ASP A 104 3.71 -2.77 -20.41
N GLU A 105 4.24 -1.96 -19.49
CA GLU A 105 4.76 -0.60 -19.77
C GLU A 105 3.73 0.30 -20.49
N THR A 106 2.44 0.10 -20.18
CA THR A 106 1.33 0.83 -20.85
C THR A 106 1.02 2.19 -20.21
N GLY A 107 1.83 2.59 -19.20
CA GLY A 107 1.58 3.73 -18.34
C GLY A 107 0.58 3.39 -17.23
N HIS A 108 0.69 4.05 -16.09
CA HIS A 108 -0.06 3.69 -14.90
C HIS A 108 -0.55 4.94 -14.14
N ASP A 109 -1.57 4.75 -13.34
CA ASP A 109 -2.18 5.72 -12.44
C ASP A 109 -2.23 5.17 -10.99
N GLU A 110 -3.04 5.77 -10.14
CA GLU A 110 -3.22 5.36 -8.75
C GLU A 110 -3.77 3.91 -8.57
N LYS A 111 -4.27 3.31 -9.63
CA LYS A 111 -4.81 1.93 -9.60
C LYS A 111 -3.72 0.87 -9.38
N VAL A 112 -2.43 1.22 -9.55
CA VAL A 112 -1.33 0.32 -9.17
C VAL A 112 -1.29 0.08 -7.65
N ASP A 113 -1.60 1.09 -6.83
CA ASP A 113 -1.68 0.92 -5.38
C ASP A 113 -2.87 0.03 -4.99
N VAL A 114 -3.99 0.13 -5.70
CA VAL A 114 -5.15 -0.77 -5.49
C VAL A 114 -4.75 -2.22 -5.77
N TRP A 115 -3.98 -2.47 -6.83
CA TRP A 115 -3.44 -3.81 -7.09
C TRP A 115 -2.56 -4.31 -5.95
N CYS A 116 -1.62 -3.49 -5.48
CA CYS A 116 -0.74 -3.84 -4.36
C CYS A 116 -1.53 -4.14 -3.07
N ILE A 117 -2.61 -3.39 -2.78
CA ILE A 117 -3.55 -3.69 -1.69
C ILE A 117 -4.13 -5.11 -1.84
N GLY A 118 -4.49 -5.52 -3.05
CA GLY A 118 -4.99 -6.87 -3.32
C GLY A 118 -3.95 -7.96 -3.07
N ILE A 119 -2.70 -7.74 -3.50
CA ILE A 119 -1.58 -8.66 -3.24
C ILE A 119 -1.32 -8.76 -1.72
N LEU A 120 -1.23 -7.62 -1.03
CA LEU A 120 -1.01 -7.58 0.41
C LEU A 120 -2.13 -8.29 1.19
N LEU A 121 -3.39 -8.05 0.83
CA LEU A 121 -4.54 -8.74 1.46
C LEU A 121 -4.47 -10.26 1.25
N PHE A 122 -4.09 -10.71 0.05
CA PHE A 122 -3.89 -12.13 -0.24
C PHE A 122 -2.79 -12.71 0.64
N GLU A 123 -1.63 -12.05 0.72
CA GLU A 123 -0.49 -12.52 1.51
C GLU A 123 -0.79 -12.57 3.00
N LEU A 124 -1.43 -11.55 3.57
CA LEU A 124 -1.83 -11.55 4.99
C LEU A 124 -2.85 -12.64 5.32
N SER A 125 -3.73 -12.97 4.39
CA SER A 125 -4.80 -13.96 4.62
C SER A 125 -4.36 -15.40 4.39
N THR A 126 -3.33 -15.63 3.59
CA THR A 126 -2.92 -16.97 3.17
C THR A 126 -1.50 -17.36 3.57
N GLY A 127 -0.66 -16.37 3.91
CA GLY A 127 0.79 -16.56 4.10
C GLY A 127 1.55 -16.82 2.79
N ASN A 128 0.91 -16.65 1.63
CA ASN A 128 1.49 -16.89 0.31
C ASN A 128 1.20 -15.71 -0.63
N ILE A 129 1.87 -15.70 -1.77
CA ILE A 129 1.61 -14.74 -2.86
C ILE A 129 0.63 -15.33 -3.87
N PRO A 130 -0.23 -14.50 -4.53
CA PRO A 130 -1.26 -15.00 -5.44
C PRO A 130 -0.71 -15.52 -6.75
N PHE A 131 0.37 -14.98 -7.27
CA PHE A 131 0.97 -15.36 -8.53
C PHE A 131 2.32 -16.03 -8.31
N LEU A 132 2.47 -17.25 -8.79
CA LEU A 132 3.68 -18.06 -8.65
C LEU A 132 4.46 -18.05 -9.97
N GLY A 133 5.78 -18.23 -9.90
CA GLY A 133 6.63 -18.37 -11.08
C GLY A 133 8.05 -18.77 -10.69
N ASN A 134 8.61 -19.75 -11.38
CA ASN A 134 9.98 -20.21 -11.16
C ASN A 134 11.03 -19.21 -11.71
N ASN A 135 10.58 -18.27 -12.52
CA ASN A 135 11.38 -17.18 -13.08
C ASN A 135 10.45 -16.01 -13.38
N ILE A 136 11.06 -14.86 -13.71
CA ILE A 136 10.34 -13.61 -13.94
C ILE A 136 9.36 -13.69 -15.12
N GLU A 137 9.68 -14.44 -16.18
CA GLU A 137 8.83 -14.57 -17.34
C GLU A 137 7.56 -15.38 -17.02
N THR A 138 7.71 -16.48 -16.26
CA THR A 138 6.57 -17.28 -15.79
C THR A 138 5.69 -16.46 -14.84
N LEU A 139 6.30 -15.68 -13.94
CA LEU A 139 5.57 -14.79 -13.04
C LEU A 139 4.76 -13.76 -13.84
N LYS A 140 5.39 -13.05 -14.78
CA LYS A 140 4.72 -12.06 -15.64
C LYS A 140 3.58 -12.71 -16.45
N SER A 141 3.80 -13.92 -17.00
CA SER A 141 2.77 -14.67 -17.71
C SER A 141 1.57 -14.99 -16.81
N ASN A 142 1.82 -15.45 -15.58
CA ASN A 142 0.75 -15.75 -14.63
C ASN A 142 -0.03 -14.52 -14.19
N ILE A 143 0.63 -13.38 -14.04
CA ILE A 143 -0.03 -12.09 -13.76
C ILE A 143 -0.91 -11.69 -14.96
N ARG A 144 -0.37 -11.71 -16.18
CA ARG A 144 -1.14 -11.36 -17.40
C ARG A 144 -2.38 -12.24 -17.60
N ASN A 145 -2.25 -13.55 -17.31
CA ASN A 145 -3.34 -14.51 -17.45
C ASN A 145 -4.23 -14.58 -16.19
N MET A 146 -3.98 -13.77 -15.16
CA MET A 146 -4.71 -13.78 -13.88
C MET A 146 -4.78 -15.18 -13.24
N ASN A 147 -3.68 -15.96 -13.35
CA ASN A 147 -3.58 -17.31 -12.80
C ASN A 147 -3.29 -17.25 -11.30
N ILE A 148 -4.31 -16.93 -10.50
CA ILE A 148 -4.22 -16.82 -9.05
C ILE A 148 -4.19 -18.22 -8.42
N SER A 149 -3.18 -18.48 -7.58
CA SER A 149 -3.02 -19.73 -6.84
C SER A 149 -3.83 -19.72 -5.55
N TRP A 150 -5.14 -20.00 -5.65
CA TRP A 150 -6.05 -19.97 -4.52
C TRP A 150 -5.85 -21.15 -3.55
N PRO A 151 -5.57 -20.92 -2.26
CA PRO A 151 -5.63 -21.96 -1.23
C PRO A 151 -7.06 -22.51 -1.08
N ARG A 152 -7.19 -23.80 -0.77
CA ARG A 152 -8.50 -24.47 -0.64
C ARG A 152 -9.35 -23.91 0.51
N ASP A 153 -8.71 -23.41 1.53
CA ASP A 153 -9.29 -23.01 2.82
C ASP A 153 -9.30 -21.47 3.03
N ILE A 154 -9.16 -20.70 1.93
CA ILE A 154 -9.27 -19.25 2.00
C ILE A 154 -10.71 -18.84 2.39
N ASN A 155 -10.80 -17.80 3.24
CA ASN A 155 -12.10 -17.21 3.60
C ASN A 155 -12.83 -16.75 2.31
N PRO A 156 -14.11 -17.16 2.11
CA PRO A 156 -14.88 -16.83 0.89
C PRO A 156 -15.05 -15.33 0.67
N GLU A 157 -15.23 -14.55 1.73
CA GLU A 157 -15.39 -13.08 1.64
C GLU A 157 -14.08 -12.41 1.21
N ILE A 158 -12.94 -12.86 1.76
CA ILE A 158 -11.62 -12.39 1.33
C ILE A 158 -11.37 -12.74 -0.14
N LYS A 159 -11.68 -13.98 -0.53
CA LYS A 159 -11.55 -14.42 -1.92
C LYS A 159 -12.40 -13.57 -2.86
N ASN A 160 -13.64 -13.28 -2.49
CA ASN A 160 -14.53 -12.44 -3.27
C ASN A 160 -13.97 -11.03 -3.43
N LEU A 161 -13.51 -10.42 -2.32
CA LEU A 161 -12.90 -9.08 -2.33
C LEU A 161 -11.65 -9.02 -3.20
N ILE A 162 -10.71 -9.95 -3.00
CA ILE A 162 -9.48 -10.00 -3.80
C ILE A 162 -9.80 -10.17 -5.30
N SER A 163 -10.81 -10.97 -5.64
CA SER A 163 -11.25 -11.16 -7.03
C SER A 163 -11.81 -9.88 -7.68
N LYS A 164 -12.29 -8.92 -6.88
CA LYS A 164 -12.73 -7.60 -7.34
C LYS A 164 -11.58 -6.59 -7.44
N ILE A 165 -10.55 -6.74 -6.59
CA ILE A 165 -9.36 -5.88 -6.57
C ILE A 165 -8.39 -6.28 -7.67
N LEU A 166 -8.02 -7.57 -7.73
CA LEU A 166 -7.07 -8.08 -8.72
C LEU A 166 -7.78 -8.31 -10.06
N LYS A 167 -7.76 -7.27 -10.88
CA LYS A 167 -8.21 -7.28 -12.28
C LYS A 167 -7.07 -6.87 -13.18
N TYR A 168 -6.93 -7.51 -14.32
CA TYR A 168 -5.91 -7.16 -15.32
C TYR A 168 -6.10 -5.71 -15.78
N ASP A 169 -7.33 -5.34 -16.18
CA ASP A 169 -7.68 -3.97 -16.53
C ASP A 169 -7.79 -3.11 -15.26
N PRO A 170 -6.95 -2.06 -15.09
CA PRO A 170 -7.01 -1.17 -13.94
C PRO A 170 -8.39 -0.53 -13.74
N LYS A 171 -9.12 -0.23 -14.83
CA LYS A 171 -10.45 0.39 -14.76
C LYS A 171 -11.51 -0.54 -14.21
N ALA A 172 -11.31 -1.86 -14.31
CA ALA A 172 -12.21 -2.88 -13.76
C ALA A 172 -11.95 -3.15 -12.26
N ARG A 173 -10.90 -2.58 -11.67
CA ARG A 173 -10.61 -2.70 -10.23
C ARG A 173 -11.59 -1.85 -9.43
N ILE A 174 -12.14 -2.46 -8.38
CA ILE A 174 -13.00 -1.80 -7.38
C ILE A 174 -12.28 -0.57 -6.79
N SER A 175 -13.03 0.47 -6.46
CA SER A 175 -12.50 1.70 -5.83
C SER A 175 -12.18 1.49 -4.34
N ILE A 176 -11.33 2.35 -3.78
CA ILE A 176 -10.97 2.29 -2.35
C ILE A 176 -12.20 2.38 -1.42
N PRO A 177 -13.17 3.29 -1.63
CA PRO A 177 -14.39 3.29 -0.81
C PRO A 177 -15.20 1.99 -0.92
N GLU A 178 -15.28 1.39 -2.12
CA GLU A 178 -15.98 0.13 -2.31
C GLU A 178 -15.24 -1.05 -1.66
N ILE A 179 -13.90 -1.02 -1.58
CA ILE A 179 -13.10 -2.01 -0.83
C ILE A 179 -13.53 -2.00 0.65
N LEU A 180 -13.54 -0.84 1.30
CA LEU A 180 -13.91 -0.73 2.71
C LEU A 180 -15.41 -1.02 2.96
N ASN A 181 -16.28 -0.79 1.98
CA ASN A 181 -17.69 -1.14 2.06
C ASN A 181 -17.99 -2.63 1.81
N HIS A 182 -16.98 -3.43 1.46
CA HIS A 182 -17.16 -4.85 1.23
C HIS A 182 -17.52 -5.60 2.52
N SER A 183 -18.35 -6.66 2.43
CA SER A 183 -18.82 -7.48 3.55
C SER A 183 -17.69 -7.97 4.45
N PHE A 184 -16.51 -8.26 3.89
CA PHE A 184 -15.33 -8.60 4.70
C PHE A 184 -15.01 -7.53 5.74
N PHE A 185 -14.96 -6.25 5.37
CA PHE A 185 -14.64 -5.17 6.32
C PHE A 185 -15.80 -4.86 7.25
N THR A 186 -17.03 -4.76 6.73
CA THR A 186 -18.21 -4.42 7.54
C THR A 186 -18.59 -5.50 8.56
N THR A 187 -18.09 -6.73 8.42
CA THR A 187 -18.23 -7.80 9.42
C THR A 187 -17.36 -7.55 10.66
N TYR A 188 -16.22 -6.89 10.53
CA TYR A 188 -15.24 -6.72 11.61
C TYR A 188 -15.07 -5.27 12.07
N ILE A 189 -15.56 -4.31 11.32
CA ILE A 189 -15.36 -2.88 11.57
C ILE A 189 -16.69 -2.15 11.34
N ASP A 190 -17.15 -1.45 12.36
CA ASP A 190 -18.33 -0.60 12.25
C ASP A 190 -18.03 0.61 11.36
N ASN A 191 -18.86 0.82 10.32
CA ASN A 191 -18.75 1.94 9.39
C ASN A 191 -17.30 2.20 8.89
N PRO A 192 -16.66 1.23 8.20
CA PRO A 192 -15.22 1.31 7.91
C PRO A 192 -14.84 2.49 7.01
N THR A 193 -15.77 3.04 6.24
CA THR A 193 -15.52 4.23 5.39
C THR A 193 -15.34 5.53 6.16
N GLN A 194 -15.72 5.60 7.44
CA GLN A 194 -15.43 6.76 8.30
C GLN A 194 -13.94 7.06 8.46
N TYR A 195 -13.08 6.07 8.19
CA TYR A 195 -11.62 6.22 8.25
C TYR A 195 -11.02 6.80 6.95
N LEU A 196 -11.84 7.01 5.91
CA LEU A 196 -11.41 7.66 4.67
C LEU A 196 -11.39 9.19 4.87
N ILE A 197 -10.24 9.69 5.25
CA ILE A 197 -10.02 11.12 5.47
C ILE A 197 -9.43 11.71 4.18
N THR A 198 -9.96 12.84 3.74
CA THR A 198 -9.37 13.64 2.69
C THR A 198 -8.47 14.72 3.30
N PRO A 199 -7.35 15.05 2.65
CA PRO A 199 -6.57 16.22 3.05
C PRO A 199 -7.46 17.48 3.02
N ASP A 200 -7.42 18.29 4.06
CA ASP A 200 -8.01 19.62 4.02
C ASP A 200 -7.06 20.60 3.29
N GLU A 201 -7.56 21.79 2.93
CA GLU A 201 -6.76 22.81 2.23
C GLU A 201 -5.55 23.27 3.06
N GLN A 202 -5.54 23.03 4.37
CA GLN A 202 -4.46 23.37 5.28
C GLN A 202 -3.41 22.26 5.42
N THR A 203 -3.74 21.04 4.97
CA THR A 203 -2.79 19.92 4.88
C THR A 203 -1.83 20.11 3.70
N GLN A 204 -1.42 21.35 3.44
CA GLN A 204 -0.34 21.60 2.50
C GLN A 204 0.96 21.05 3.09
N TYR A 205 1.59 20.16 2.34
CA TYR A 205 2.92 19.68 2.62
C TYR A 205 3.88 20.87 2.63
N LYS A 206 4.19 21.38 3.82
CA LYS A 206 5.25 22.37 4.01
C LYS A 206 6.48 21.61 4.49
N PRO A 207 7.49 21.41 3.64
CA PRO A 207 8.76 20.89 4.12
C PRO A 207 9.30 21.88 5.16
N PHE A 208 9.50 21.40 6.39
CA PHE A 208 10.11 22.22 7.43
C PHE A 208 11.62 22.13 7.23
N VAL A 209 12.21 23.20 6.72
CA VAL A 209 13.67 23.32 6.59
C VAL A 209 14.19 23.91 7.89
N VAL A 210 14.88 23.12 8.69
CA VAL A 210 15.70 23.66 9.79
C VAL A 210 17.00 24.15 9.18
N SER A 211 17.18 25.46 9.08
CA SER A 211 18.50 26.02 8.84
C SER A 211 19.30 25.87 10.14
N THR A 212 20.43 25.21 10.09
CA THR A 212 21.40 25.28 11.17
C THR A 212 22.05 26.67 11.13
N ASP A 213 22.28 27.27 12.30
CA ASP A 213 22.96 28.58 12.41
C ASP A 213 24.40 28.56 11.90
N ASN A 214 24.90 27.40 11.51
CA ASN A 214 26.20 27.22 10.92
C ASN A 214 26.07 27.00 9.40
N PRO A 215 26.51 27.93 8.54
CA PRO A 215 26.42 27.80 7.08
C PRO A 215 27.24 26.64 6.49
N LYS A 216 28.00 25.92 7.31
CA LYS A 216 28.75 24.71 6.90
C LYS A 216 27.99 23.43 7.15
N ASP A 217 26.89 23.46 7.90
CA ASP A 217 26.07 22.27 8.15
C ASP A 217 24.97 22.14 7.06
N PRO A 218 24.73 20.92 6.56
CA PRO A 218 23.66 20.73 5.58
C PRO A 218 22.29 21.03 6.20
N PRO A 219 21.34 21.60 5.43
CA PRO A 219 19.99 21.85 5.93
C PRO A 219 19.34 20.54 6.36
N VAL A 220 18.76 20.52 7.56
CA VAL A 220 17.96 19.40 8.06
C VAL A 220 16.53 19.60 7.59
N ILE A 221 16.02 18.72 6.73
CA ILE A 221 14.61 18.73 6.31
C ILE A 221 13.83 17.87 7.29
N ILE A 222 13.01 18.49 8.13
CA ILE A 222 12.09 17.78 9.02
C ILE A 222 10.73 17.73 8.33
N ASN A 223 10.31 16.54 7.89
CA ASN A 223 8.97 16.30 7.42
C ASN A 223 8.05 16.06 8.62
N LYS A 224 7.48 17.10 9.18
CA LYS A 224 6.48 17.01 10.23
C LYS A 224 5.11 17.38 9.64
N MET A 225 4.19 16.43 9.57
CA MET A 225 2.77 16.80 9.50
C MET A 225 2.39 17.35 10.87
N VAL A 226 2.28 18.65 10.97
CA VAL A 226 1.74 19.31 12.17
C VAL A 226 0.26 19.54 11.90
N LYS A 227 -0.62 18.84 12.66
CA LYS A 227 -1.95 19.37 12.91
C LYS A 227 -1.80 20.49 13.91
N GLU A 228 -2.12 21.71 13.52
CA GLU A 228 -2.50 22.76 14.47
C GLU A 228 -3.89 22.48 15.02
#